data_e8e6278ff44791f23ad5bbc7289a0123
#
_entry.id   e8e6278ff44791f23ad5bbc7289a0123
#
_cell.length_a   1.000
_cell.length_b   1.000
_cell.length_c   1.000
_cell.angle_alpha   90.00
_cell.angle_beta   90.00
_cell.angle_gamma   90.00
#
_symmetry.space_group_name_H-M   'P 1'
#
loop_
_entity.id
_entity.type
_entity.pdbx_description
1 polymer ?
#
loop_
_entity_poly.entity_id
_entity_poly.type
_entity_poly.pdbx_seq_one_letter_code
_entity_poly.pdbx_strand_id
1 'polypeptide(L)'
;MNRIIYESILYYAYDEFQLLDGEHQKMFIKAFNTKFKYNHSASDLAKRRLGIYGESLLYAILHQLYNVNTLVSRGYFYDIQKKSEVTGYDSFQLIQRENEIELWFGETKFYEDGIAAIDKVFSNIEKAISDDYLVNTNFTTILQKKGNIIDKESKLYKILDKWDKCIIDSLEDELRDNQIKLVYPVLVTFNTIGNDYNETIKTAIKHINDKYSHLKFDKISIEYSIFFILMPIEDVKKSKETIIEWIDKKEPLML
;
A
#
# COMPACT_ATOMS: atom_id res chain seq x y z
N MET A 1 14.42 2.50 10.79
CA MET A 1 13.35 2.78 9.80
C MET A 1 13.89 2.90 8.37
N ASN A 2 14.79 3.85 8.06
CA ASN A 2 15.26 4.05 6.67
C ASN A 2 15.77 2.76 6.00
N ARG A 3 16.50 1.91 6.75
CA ARG A 3 16.99 0.63 6.25
C ARG A 3 15.85 -0.34 5.93
N ILE A 4 14.84 -0.41 6.78
CA ILE A 4 13.63 -1.22 6.54
C ILE A 4 12.95 -0.77 5.25
N ILE A 5 12.74 0.54 5.06
CA ILE A 5 12.14 1.07 3.83
C ILE A 5 12.98 0.66 2.61
N TYR A 6 14.29 0.90 2.67
CA TYR A 6 15.21 0.64 1.56
C TYR A 6 15.20 -0.83 1.13
N GLU A 7 15.31 -1.76 2.07
CA GLU A 7 15.33 -3.19 1.78
C GLU A 7 13.97 -3.73 1.36
N SER A 8 12.89 -3.21 1.94
CA SER A 8 11.52 -3.61 1.58
C SER A 8 11.12 -3.24 0.15
N ILE A 9 11.81 -2.30 -0.50
CA ILE A 9 11.56 -1.94 -1.89
C ILE A 9 11.69 -3.15 -2.82
N LEU A 10 12.62 -4.06 -2.57
CA LEU A 10 12.79 -5.27 -3.37
C LEU A 10 11.54 -6.15 -3.32
N TYR A 11 11.08 -6.46 -2.12
CA TYR A 11 9.92 -7.33 -1.89
C TYR A 11 8.60 -6.66 -2.27
N TYR A 12 8.53 -5.35 -2.15
CA TYR A 12 7.40 -4.57 -2.63
C TYR A 12 7.29 -4.55 -4.17
N ALA A 13 8.44 -4.63 -4.87
CA ALA A 13 8.51 -4.60 -6.32
C ALA A 13 8.22 -5.93 -7.00
N TYR A 14 8.50 -7.06 -6.34
CA TYR A 14 8.44 -8.40 -6.93
C TYR A 14 7.66 -9.37 -6.04
N ASP A 15 6.97 -10.32 -6.67
CA ASP A 15 6.43 -11.47 -5.95
C ASP A 15 7.59 -12.36 -5.44
N GLU A 16 7.43 -13.01 -4.28
CA GLU A 16 8.49 -13.81 -3.64
C GLU A 16 9.09 -14.87 -4.59
N PHE A 17 8.24 -15.54 -5.38
CA PHE A 17 8.71 -16.55 -6.34
C PHE A 17 9.52 -15.99 -7.52
N GLN A 18 9.54 -14.67 -7.70
CA GLN A 18 10.36 -14.01 -8.72
C GLN A 18 11.75 -13.66 -8.21
N LEU A 19 11.96 -13.69 -6.90
CA LEU A 19 13.24 -13.38 -6.30
C LEU A 19 14.21 -14.54 -6.52
N LEU A 20 15.33 -14.25 -7.16
CA LEU A 20 16.36 -15.23 -7.47
C LEU A 20 17.44 -15.18 -6.41
N ASP A 21 17.74 -16.32 -5.81
CA ASP A 21 18.82 -16.45 -4.82
C ASP A 21 20.14 -15.92 -5.37
N GLY A 22 20.82 -15.09 -4.58
CA GLY A 22 22.10 -14.48 -4.94
C GLY A 22 22.00 -13.31 -5.95
N GLU A 23 20.81 -12.96 -6.45
CA GLU A 23 20.62 -11.87 -7.41
C GLU A 23 19.84 -10.66 -6.87
N HIS A 24 19.53 -10.65 -5.57
CA HIS A 24 18.68 -9.61 -4.95
C HIS A 24 19.15 -8.19 -5.25
N GLN A 25 20.47 -7.94 -5.18
CA GLN A 25 21.04 -6.62 -5.48
C GLN A 25 20.80 -6.19 -6.94
N LYS A 26 20.96 -7.11 -7.88
CA LYS A 26 20.70 -6.83 -9.30
C LYS A 26 19.21 -6.55 -9.55
N MET A 27 18.33 -7.36 -8.93
CA MET A 27 16.90 -7.20 -9.03
C MET A 27 16.44 -5.88 -8.40
N PHE A 28 16.99 -5.51 -7.24
CA PHE A 28 16.74 -4.22 -6.60
C PHE A 28 17.06 -3.06 -7.56
N ILE A 29 18.25 -3.04 -8.16
CA ILE A 29 18.64 -2.00 -9.12
C ILE A 29 17.70 -2.00 -10.34
N LYS A 30 17.34 -3.18 -10.84
CA LYS A 30 16.41 -3.33 -11.98
C LYS A 30 15.02 -2.79 -11.66
N ALA A 31 14.54 -2.91 -10.41
CA ALA A 31 13.24 -2.42 -10.00
C ALA A 31 13.06 -0.93 -10.28
N PHE A 32 14.07 -0.10 -10.00
CA PHE A 32 14.03 1.34 -10.25
C PHE A 32 13.91 1.70 -11.73
N ASN A 33 14.43 0.86 -12.61
CA ASN A 33 14.36 1.08 -14.05
C ASN A 33 13.07 0.57 -14.69
N THR A 34 12.40 -0.42 -14.05
CA THR A 34 11.32 -1.19 -14.70
C THR A 34 9.99 -1.21 -13.95
N LYS A 35 9.99 -0.91 -12.65
CA LYS A 35 8.82 -1.03 -11.76
C LYS A 35 8.42 0.28 -11.09
N PHE A 36 9.31 1.26 -11.03
CA PHE A 36 9.08 2.54 -10.37
C PHE A 36 9.39 3.71 -11.31
N LYS A 37 8.74 4.85 -11.07
CA LYS A 37 9.03 6.12 -11.77
C LYS A 37 10.28 6.81 -11.22
N TYR A 38 11.33 6.07 -10.92
CA TYR A 38 12.53 6.67 -10.37
C TYR A 38 13.46 7.14 -11.50
N ASN A 39 13.71 8.43 -11.56
CA ASN A 39 14.66 9.02 -12.49
C ASN A 39 15.91 9.48 -11.72
N HIS A 40 17.03 8.79 -11.91
CA HIS A 40 18.30 9.13 -11.27
C HIS A 40 18.78 10.55 -11.55
N SER A 41 18.43 11.11 -12.72
CA SER A 41 18.79 12.48 -13.12
C SER A 41 17.78 13.55 -12.67
N ALA A 42 16.70 13.16 -12.01
CA ALA A 42 15.71 14.13 -11.51
C ALA A 42 16.27 14.91 -10.32
N SER A 43 15.71 16.10 -10.07
CA SER A 43 16.05 16.88 -8.90
C SER A 43 15.67 16.15 -7.61
N ASP A 44 16.38 16.42 -6.52
CA ASP A 44 16.08 15.83 -5.20
C ASP A 44 14.64 16.12 -4.75
N LEU A 45 14.12 17.31 -5.10
CA LEU A 45 12.72 17.63 -4.82
C LEU A 45 11.76 16.69 -5.54
N ALA A 46 12.02 16.35 -6.81
CA ALA A 46 11.20 15.40 -7.56
C ALA A 46 11.32 13.98 -6.98
N LYS A 47 12.52 13.55 -6.63
CA LYS A 47 12.75 12.25 -5.99
C LYS A 47 12.03 12.15 -4.64
N ARG A 48 12.07 13.19 -3.79
CA ARG A 48 11.37 13.22 -2.49
C ARG A 48 9.84 13.17 -2.59
N ARG A 49 9.26 13.52 -3.74
CA ARG A 49 7.79 13.46 -3.96
C ARG A 49 7.27 12.08 -4.34
N LEU A 50 8.15 11.12 -4.59
CA LEU A 50 7.73 9.76 -4.91
C LEU A 50 7.04 9.09 -3.71
N GLY A 51 6.02 8.29 -3.99
CA GLY A 51 5.25 7.53 -2.99
C GLY A 51 6.00 6.34 -2.40
N ILE A 52 7.01 5.82 -3.13
CA ILE A 52 7.70 4.57 -2.83
C ILE A 52 8.16 4.41 -1.37
N TYR A 53 8.51 5.50 -0.68
CA TYR A 53 8.97 5.45 0.71
C TYR A 53 7.87 4.99 1.66
N GLY A 54 6.70 5.60 1.56
CA GLY A 54 5.55 5.24 2.38
C GLY A 54 4.96 3.89 1.95
N GLU A 55 4.85 3.64 0.66
CA GLU A 55 4.32 2.41 0.10
C GLU A 55 5.14 1.18 0.54
N SER A 56 6.48 1.26 0.46
CA SER A 56 7.37 0.18 0.93
C SER A 56 7.33 0.00 2.44
N LEU A 57 7.16 1.11 3.20
CA LEU A 57 7.02 1.03 4.65
C LEU A 57 5.68 0.40 5.05
N LEU A 58 4.58 0.80 4.40
CA LEU A 58 3.28 0.18 4.62
C LEU A 58 3.33 -1.32 4.31
N TYR A 59 3.93 -1.70 3.18
CA TYR A 59 4.14 -3.10 2.82
C TYR A 59 4.88 -3.85 3.94
N ALA A 60 6.02 -3.32 4.42
CA ALA A 60 6.81 -3.96 5.47
C ALA A 60 6.00 -4.15 6.77
N ILE A 61 5.24 -3.12 7.18
CA ILE A 61 4.40 -3.16 8.37
C ILE A 61 3.30 -4.21 8.21
N LEU A 62 2.58 -4.21 7.10
CA LEU A 62 1.48 -5.15 6.86
C LEU A 62 2.00 -6.59 6.82
N HIS A 63 3.12 -6.82 6.14
CA HIS A 63 3.72 -8.16 6.06
C HIS A 63 4.21 -8.66 7.43
N GLN A 64 5.00 -7.84 8.14
CA GLN A 64 5.68 -8.28 9.36
C GLN A 64 4.80 -8.28 10.61
N LEU A 65 3.90 -7.30 10.76
CA LEU A 65 3.12 -7.13 11.97
C LEU A 65 1.69 -7.67 11.84
N TYR A 66 1.13 -7.68 10.64
CA TYR A 66 -0.25 -8.11 10.40
C TYR A 66 -0.34 -9.43 9.64
N ASN A 67 0.81 -10.02 9.26
CA ASN A 67 0.89 -11.26 8.49
C ASN A 67 0.05 -11.21 7.20
N VAL A 68 0.11 -10.07 6.51
CA VAL A 68 -0.59 -9.82 5.27
C VAL A 68 0.34 -10.15 4.12
N ASN A 69 0.12 -11.30 3.48
CA ASN A 69 0.90 -11.70 2.31
C ASN A 69 0.37 -11.01 1.06
N THR A 70 1.28 -10.49 0.25
CA THR A 70 0.93 -9.79 -0.98
C THR A 70 0.49 -10.80 -2.05
N LEU A 71 -0.76 -10.72 -2.50
CA LEU A 71 -1.23 -11.49 -3.65
C LEU A 71 -0.67 -10.93 -4.96
N VAL A 72 -0.53 -9.60 -5.02
CA VAL A 72 -0.04 -8.87 -6.20
C VAL A 72 1.01 -7.86 -5.78
N SER A 73 2.25 -8.02 -6.25
CA SER A 73 3.29 -7.03 -5.99
C SER A 73 3.05 -5.72 -6.74
N ARG A 74 3.52 -4.60 -6.18
CA ARG A 74 3.35 -3.26 -6.76
C ARG A 74 3.86 -3.15 -8.21
N GLY A 75 4.89 -3.89 -8.54
CA GLY A 75 5.48 -3.89 -9.87
C GLY A 75 4.52 -4.24 -11.01
N TYR A 76 3.37 -4.85 -10.73
CA TYR A 76 2.34 -5.13 -11.74
C TYR A 76 1.44 -3.93 -12.04
N PHE A 77 1.43 -2.92 -11.19
CA PHE A 77 0.67 -1.69 -11.40
C PHE A 77 1.44 -0.62 -12.19
N TYR A 78 2.63 -0.94 -12.69
CA TYR A 78 3.41 -0.06 -13.55
C TYR A 78 3.23 -0.42 -15.02
N ASP A 79 2.66 0.53 -15.79
CA ASP A 79 2.56 0.40 -17.25
C ASP A 79 3.85 0.88 -17.90
N ILE A 80 4.66 -0.05 -18.39
CA ILE A 80 5.95 0.21 -19.03
C ILE A 80 5.78 1.02 -20.31
N GLN A 81 4.70 0.82 -21.08
CA GLN A 81 4.47 1.53 -22.35
C GLN A 81 4.11 2.99 -22.11
N LYS A 82 3.23 3.24 -21.14
CA LYS A 82 2.83 4.59 -20.76
C LYS A 82 3.83 5.27 -19.84
N LYS A 83 4.84 4.54 -19.32
CA LYS A 83 5.77 5.00 -18.29
C LYS A 83 5.03 5.66 -17.12
N SER A 84 3.90 5.07 -16.75
CA SER A 84 3.02 5.59 -15.71
C SER A 84 2.55 4.47 -14.80
N GLU A 85 2.37 4.79 -13.54
CA GLU A 85 1.66 3.92 -12.63
C GLU A 85 0.17 3.92 -12.98
N VAL A 86 -0.44 2.76 -12.94
CA VAL A 86 -1.88 2.66 -12.93
C VAL A 86 -2.34 3.26 -11.61
N THR A 87 -3.19 4.27 -11.67
CA THR A 87 -3.72 4.92 -10.46
C THR A 87 -4.50 3.91 -9.64
N GLY A 88 -4.25 3.85 -8.36
CA GLY A 88 -4.90 2.89 -7.48
C GLY A 88 -4.50 3.09 -6.02
N TYR A 89 -4.75 2.07 -5.23
CA TYR A 89 -4.34 2.01 -3.83
C TYR A 89 -2.82 1.79 -3.70
N ASP A 90 -2.24 2.28 -2.63
CA ASP A 90 -0.83 2.04 -2.29
C ASP A 90 -0.59 0.59 -1.83
N SER A 91 -1.65 -0.10 -1.42
CA SER A 91 -1.67 -1.51 -1.04
C SER A 91 -3.02 -2.11 -1.44
N PHE A 92 -3.00 -3.32 -2.02
CA PHE A 92 -4.22 -4.04 -2.37
C PHE A 92 -3.98 -5.55 -2.27
N GLN A 93 -4.69 -6.21 -1.34
CA GLN A 93 -4.48 -7.62 -1.05
C GLN A 93 -5.79 -8.27 -0.65
N LEU A 94 -5.95 -9.54 -1.02
CA LEU A 94 -7.08 -10.35 -0.63
C LEU A 94 -6.56 -11.53 0.19
N ILE A 95 -7.02 -11.64 1.43
CA ILE A 95 -6.46 -12.55 2.42
C ILE A 95 -7.55 -13.48 2.94
N GLN A 96 -7.21 -14.74 3.15
CA GLN A 96 -8.04 -15.66 3.90
C GLN A 96 -7.39 -15.94 5.25
N ARG A 97 -8.14 -15.69 6.33
CA ARG A 97 -7.78 -16.04 7.71
C ARG A 97 -8.82 -17.00 8.26
N GLU A 98 -8.45 -18.26 8.46
CA GLU A 98 -9.39 -19.31 8.87
C GLU A 98 -10.63 -19.34 7.97
N ASN A 99 -11.77 -18.88 8.47
CA ASN A 99 -13.05 -18.83 7.73
C ASN A 99 -13.41 -17.45 7.18
N GLU A 100 -12.64 -16.41 7.50
CA GLU A 100 -12.88 -15.04 7.07
C GLU A 100 -12.02 -14.69 5.88
N ILE A 101 -12.58 -13.91 4.96
CA ILE A 101 -11.84 -13.32 3.84
C ILE A 101 -11.87 -11.81 4.01
N GLU A 102 -10.71 -11.20 3.88
CA GLU A 102 -10.54 -9.77 4.02
C GLU A 102 -9.92 -9.20 2.73
N LEU A 103 -10.51 -8.12 2.23
CA LEU A 103 -9.94 -7.30 1.17
C LEU A 103 -9.24 -6.10 1.81
N TRP A 104 -7.91 -6.10 1.74
CA TRP A 104 -7.06 -5.04 2.27
C TRP A 104 -6.66 -4.10 1.15
N PHE A 105 -6.96 -2.83 1.32
CA PHE A 105 -6.56 -1.78 0.38
C PHE A 105 -6.23 -0.53 1.18
N GLY A 106 -5.02 -0.04 1.05
CA GLY A 106 -4.47 0.96 1.96
C GLY A 106 -3.92 2.18 1.25
N GLU A 107 -3.74 3.21 2.04
CA GLU A 107 -3.13 4.47 1.60
C GLU A 107 -1.99 4.86 2.54
N THR A 108 -0.98 5.53 2.01
CA THR A 108 0.14 6.04 2.79
C THR A 108 0.41 7.51 2.50
N LYS A 109 0.79 8.24 3.54
CA LYS A 109 1.28 9.61 3.44
C LYS A 109 2.58 9.74 4.22
N PHE A 110 3.62 10.15 3.52
CA PHE A 110 4.95 10.36 4.08
C PHE A 110 5.30 11.86 3.94
N TYR A 111 4.78 12.69 4.84
CA TYR A 111 4.78 14.14 4.77
C TYR A 111 5.48 14.75 5.99
N GLU A 112 6.04 15.94 5.83
CA GLU A 112 6.61 16.69 6.96
C GLU A 112 5.52 17.17 7.92
N ASP A 113 4.37 17.62 7.38
CA ASP A 113 3.21 18.07 8.16
C ASP A 113 2.19 16.93 8.31
N GLY A 114 2.02 16.45 9.55
CA GLY A 114 1.09 15.37 9.89
C GLY A 114 -0.38 15.74 9.72
N ILE A 115 -0.75 16.99 10.03
CA ILE A 115 -2.12 17.46 9.89
C ILE A 115 -2.51 17.54 8.40
N ALA A 116 -1.65 18.12 7.57
CA ALA A 116 -1.86 18.16 6.14
C ALA A 116 -1.91 16.75 5.51
N ALA A 117 -1.12 15.80 6.03
CA ALA A 117 -1.16 14.40 5.61
C ALA A 117 -2.51 13.76 5.93
N ILE A 118 -3.02 13.94 7.14
CA ILE A 118 -4.32 13.43 7.59
C ILE A 118 -5.45 14.05 6.76
N ASP A 119 -5.45 15.36 6.55
CA ASP A 119 -6.44 16.05 5.70
C ASP A 119 -6.49 15.47 4.30
N LYS A 120 -5.31 15.15 3.73
CA LYS A 120 -5.22 14.54 2.41
C LYS A 120 -5.80 13.13 2.37
N VAL A 121 -5.62 12.33 3.42
CA VAL A 121 -6.26 11.02 3.56
C VAL A 121 -7.79 11.19 3.57
N PHE A 122 -8.30 12.04 4.44
CA PHE A 122 -9.74 12.26 4.57
C PHE A 122 -10.40 12.80 3.30
N SER A 123 -9.68 13.57 2.49
CA SER A 123 -10.19 14.04 1.19
C SER A 123 -10.39 12.92 0.15
N ASN A 124 -9.78 11.77 0.35
CA ASN A 124 -9.80 10.66 -0.60
C ASN A 124 -10.58 9.43 -0.08
N ILE A 125 -10.75 9.32 1.24
CA ILE A 125 -11.22 8.09 1.88
C ILE A 125 -12.62 7.67 1.42
N GLU A 126 -13.56 8.60 1.27
CA GLU A 126 -14.91 8.31 0.78
C GLU A 126 -14.90 7.76 -0.64
N LYS A 127 -14.05 8.32 -1.49
CA LYS A 127 -13.86 7.84 -2.85
C LYS A 127 -13.17 6.47 -2.86
N ALA A 128 -12.16 6.29 -2.03
CA ALA A 128 -11.39 5.05 -1.95
C ALA A 128 -12.26 3.84 -1.57
N ILE A 129 -13.29 4.06 -0.76
CA ILE A 129 -14.23 3.02 -0.29
C ILE A 129 -15.49 2.94 -1.20
N SER A 130 -15.54 3.65 -2.33
CA SER A 130 -16.68 3.58 -3.25
C SER A 130 -16.56 2.37 -4.20
N ASP A 131 -17.72 1.79 -4.56
CA ASP A 131 -17.81 0.65 -5.48
C ASP A 131 -17.13 0.94 -6.82
N ASP A 132 -17.39 2.09 -7.42
CA ASP A 132 -16.77 2.51 -8.69
C ASP A 132 -15.25 2.48 -8.65
N TYR A 133 -14.65 2.84 -7.51
CA TYR A 133 -13.20 2.86 -7.37
C TYR A 133 -12.61 1.47 -7.13
N LEU A 134 -13.29 0.64 -6.34
CA LEU A 134 -12.90 -0.75 -6.09
C LEU A 134 -12.91 -1.57 -7.38
N VAL A 135 -13.97 -1.46 -8.19
CA VAL A 135 -14.11 -2.20 -9.46
C VAL A 135 -13.09 -1.74 -10.50
N ASN A 136 -12.96 -0.42 -10.68
CA ASN A 136 -12.22 0.12 -11.82
C ASN A 136 -10.70 0.08 -11.65
N THR A 137 -10.19 -0.14 -10.44
CA THR A 137 -8.78 0.18 -10.20
C THR A 137 -7.85 -1.03 -10.22
N ASN A 138 -8.17 -2.16 -9.62
CA ASN A 138 -7.19 -3.23 -9.45
C ASN A 138 -7.74 -4.65 -9.54
N PHE A 139 -9.05 -4.81 -9.68
CA PHE A 139 -9.72 -6.10 -9.57
C PHE A 139 -9.24 -7.10 -10.65
N THR A 140 -9.13 -6.65 -11.90
CA THR A 140 -8.64 -7.48 -13.02
C THR A 140 -7.23 -8.02 -12.75
N THR A 141 -6.37 -7.21 -12.12
CA THR A 141 -5.00 -7.63 -11.81
C THR A 141 -4.98 -8.74 -10.75
N ILE A 142 -5.87 -8.69 -9.76
CA ILE A 142 -6.01 -9.76 -8.76
C ILE A 142 -6.47 -11.06 -9.41
N LEU A 143 -7.47 -11.00 -10.28
CA LEU A 143 -7.95 -12.20 -11.00
C LEU A 143 -6.84 -12.86 -11.80
N GLN A 144 -6.02 -12.08 -12.49
CA GLN A 144 -4.86 -12.61 -13.24
C GLN A 144 -3.83 -13.28 -12.32
N LYS A 145 -3.81 -12.94 -11.04
CA LYS A 145 -2.85 -13.47 -10.05
C LYS A 145 -3.41 -14.57 -9.15
N LYS A 146 -4.63 -15.04 -9.41
CA LYS A 146 -5.20 -16.19 -8.67
C LYS A 146 -4.29 -17.43 -8.67
N GLY A 147 -3.44 -17.57 -9.70
CA GLY A 147 -2.44 -18.63 -9.79
C GLY A 147 -1.36 -18.61 -8.70
N ASN A 148 -1.18 -17.48 -8.00
CA ASN A 148 -0.27 -17.35 -6.87
C ASN A 148 -0.83 -18.03 -5.59
N ILE A 149 -2.14 -18.35 -5.57
CA ILE A 149 -2.76 -19.05 -4.45
C ILE A 149 -2.42 -20.53 -4.55
N ILE A 150 -1.65 -21.03 -3.59
CA ILE A 150 -1.15 -22.41 -3.58
C ILE A 150 -2.29 -23.40 -3.33
N ASP A 151 -3.19 -23.08 -2.39
CA ASP A 151 -4.33 -23.95 -2.04
C ASP A 151 -5.54 -23.65 -2.95
N LYS A 152 -5.70 -24.46 -4.00
CA LYS A 152 -6.83 -24.38 -4.94
C LYS A 152 -8.17 -24.82 -4.35
N GLU A 153 -8.17 -25.49 -3.20
CA GLU A 153 -9.38 -25.88 -2.47
C GLU A 153 -9.85 -24.79 -1.51
N SER A 154 -9.03 -23.75 -1.29
CA SER A 154 -9.38 -22.65 -0.41
C SER A 154 -10.66 -21.91 -0.86
N LYS A 155 -11.41 -21.37 0.09
CA LYS A 155 -12.58 -20.53 -0.19
C LYS A 155 -12.19 -19.34 -1.07
N LEU A 156 -11.05 -18.72 -0.80
CA LEU A 156 -10.53 -17.60 -1.57
C LEU A 156 -10.29 -17.96 -3.04
N TYR A 157 -9.61 -19.08 -3.32
CA TYR A 157 -9.38 -19.50 -4.70
C TYR A 157 -10.69 -19.74 -5.46
N LYS A 158 -11.66 -20.41 -4.82
CA LYS A 158 -12.98 -20.72 -5.44
C LYS A 158 -13.75 -19.43 -5.79
N ILE A 159 -13.68 -18.41 -4.93
CA ILE A 159 -14.30 -17.12 -5.19
C ILE A 159 -13.61 -16.44 -6.39
N LEU A 160 -12.29 -16.35 -6.40
CA LEU A 160 -11.55 -15.74 -7.49
C LEU A 160 -11.74 -16.48 -8.81
N ASP A 161 -11.82 -17.81 -8.77
CA ASP A 161 -12.08 -18.63 -9.97
C ASP A 161 -13.51 -18.42 -10.52
N LYS A 162 -14.51 -18.24 -9.65
CA LYS A 162 -15.86 -17.84 -10.04
C LYS A 162 -15.84 -16.46 -10.69
N TRP A 163 -15.21 -15.49 -10.07
CA TRP A 163 -15.14 -14.11 -10.56
C TRP A 163 -14.40 -13.98 -11.90
N ASP A 164 -13.39 -14.81 -12.15
CA ASP A 164 -12.66 -14.86 -13.43
C ASP A 164 -13.51 -15.43 -14.59
N LYS A 165 -14.49 -16.28 -14.28
CA LYS A 165 -15.35 -16.97 -15.26
C LYS A 165 -16.68 -16.27 -15.51
N CYS A 166 -17.10 -15.37 -14.64
CA CYS A 166 -18.42 -14.73 -14.67
C CYS A 166 -18.30 -13.23 -14.88
N ILE A 167 -19.34 -12.65 -15.50
CA ILE A 167 -19.49 -11.19 -15.50
C ILE A 167 -19.93 -10.79 -14.09
N ILE A 168 -19.23 -9.81 -13.50
CA ILE A 168 -19.56 -9.23 -12.20
C ILE A 168 -20.24 -7.90 -12.46
N ASP A 169 -21.52 -7.83 -12.14
CA ASP A 169 -22.32 -6.61 -12.32
C ASP A 169 -22.05 -5.60 -11.18
N SER A 170 -21.82 -6.09 -9.96
CA SER A 170 -21.52 -5.30 -8.77
C SER A 170 -20.49 -6.02 -7.90
N LEU A 171 -19.32 -5.40 -7.69
CA LEU A 171 -18.32 -5.96 -6.77
C LEU A 171 -18.80 -5.85 -5.32
N GLU A 172 -19.55 -4.81 -4.97
CA GLU A 172 -20.12 -4.66 -3.63
C GLU A 172 -21.02 -5.85 -3.27
N ASP A 173 -21.91 -6.26 -4.21
CA ASP A 173 -22.77 -7.41 -3.99
C ASP A 173 -21.97 -8.71 -3.83
N GLU A 174 -20.98 -8.93 -4.68
CA GLU A 174 -20.10 -10.11 -4.57
C GLU A 174 -19.31 -10.14 -3.25
N LEU A 175 -18.79 -9.01 -2.79
CA LEU A 175 -18.10 -8.92 -1.49
C LEU A 175 -19.05 -9.23 -0.34
N ARG A 176 -20.25 -8.68 -0.36
CA ARG A 176 -21.29 -8.92 0.65
C ARG A 176 -21.73 -10.39 0.66
N ASP A 177 -22.07 -10.95 -0.50
CA ASP A 177 -22.59 -12.32 -0.63
C ASP A 177 -21.54 -13.37 -0.22
N ASN A 178 -20.26 -13.07 -0.44
CA ASN A 178 -19.15 -13.91 0.01
C ASN A 178 -18.64 -13.58 1.42
N GLN A 179 -19.27 -12.63 2.12
CA GLN A 179 -18.91 -12.19 3.48
C GLN A 179 -17.44 -11.71 3.56
N ILE A 180 -17.02 -10.94 2.57
CA ILE A 180 -15.67 -10.37 2.52
C ILE A 180 -15.68 -9.02 3.22
N LYS A 181 -14.80 -8.87 4.23
CA LYS A 181 -14.62 -7.62 4.96
C LYS A 181 -13.65 -6.70 4.24
N LEU A 182 -13.94 -5.41 4.26
CA LEU A 182 -13.01 -4.40 3.78
C LEU A 182 -12.11 -3.91 4.92
N VAL A 183 -10.80 -3.86 4.68
CA VAL A 183 -9.84 -3.33 5.65
C VAL A 183 -9.01 -2.23 4.98
N TYR A 184 -9.07 -1.02 5.55
CA TYR A 184 -8.38 0.15 5.01
C TYR A 184 -7.29 0.66 5.97
N PRO A 185 -6.07 0.11 5.90
CA PRO A 185 -4.94 0.62 6.65
C PRO A 185 -4.46 1.95 6.08
N VAL A 186 -4.25 2.93 6.94
CA VAL A 186 -3.72 4.24 6.61
C VAL A 186 -2.42 4.46 7.36
N LEU A 187 -1.30 4.49 6.64
CA LEU A 187 -0.01 4.85 7.23
C LEU A 187 0.26 6.34 7.06
N VAL A 188 0.44 7.05 8.16
CA VAL A 188 0.86 8.45 8.15
C VAL A 188 2.20 8.58 8.86
N THR A 189 3.25 8.86 8.07
CA THR A 189 4.59 9.17 8.59
C THR A 189 4.83 10.67 8.48
N PHE A 190 5.20 11.32 9.59
CA PHE A 190 5.30 12.78 9.68
C PHE A 190 6.31 13.23 10.74
N ASN A 191 6.66 14.52 10.73
CA ASN A 191 7.60 15.06 11.71
C ASN A 191 6.98 15.13 13.11
N THR A 192 7.79 14.86 14.13
CA THR A 192 7.42 15.15 15.51
C THR A 192 7.25 16.65 15.73
N ILE A 193 6.28 17.05 16.55
CA ILE A 193 6.09 18.44 16.98
C ILE A 193 7.05 18.73 18.14
N GLY A 194 8.02 19.59 17.90
CA GLY A 194 9.12 19.77 18.84
C GLY A 194 9.86 18.45 19.06
N ASN A 195 10.12 18.09 20.29
CA ASN A 195 10.70 16.78 20.65
C ASN A 195 9.73 15.94 21.49
N ASP A 196 8.42 16.24 21.45
CA ASP A 196 7.41 15.54 22.21
C ASP A 196 6.60 14.59 21.33
N TYR A 197 6.98 13.33 21.39
CA TYR A 197 6.30 12.25 20.68
C TYR A 197 4.84 12.08 21.12
N ASN A 198 4.60 12.14 22.43
CA ASN A 198 3.26 11.92 22.98
C ASN A 198 2.30 13.04 22.59
N GLU A 199 2.74 14.28 22.65
CA GLU A 199 1.92 15.42 22.21
C GLU A 199 1.66 15.38 20.72
N THR A 200 2.64 14.96 19.93
CA THR A 200 2.50 14.76 18.48
C THR A 200 1.40 13.72 18.16
N ILE A 201 1.43 12.57 18.83
CA ILE A 201 0.42 11.51 18.64
C ILE A 201 -0.97 11.98 19.11
N LYS A 202 -1.08 12.63 20.27
CA LYS A 202 -2.36 13.16 20.77
C LYS A 202 -2.99 14.16 19.80
N THR A 203 -2.17 15.07 19.26
CA THR A 203 -2.62 16.06 18.28
C THR A 203 -3.15 15.39 17.02
N ALA A 204 -2.43 14.39 16.49
CA ALA A 204 -2.86 13.63 15.33
C ALA A 204 -4.16 12.86 15.58
N ILE A 205 -4.28 12.16 16.72
CA ILE A 205 -5.50 11.41 17.09
C ILE A 205 -6.69 12.35 17.23
N LYS A 206 -6.52 13.50 17.89
CA LYS A 206 -7.58 14.49 18.03
C LYS A 206 -8.09 14.94 16.65
N HIS A 207 -7.17 15.28 15.75
CA HIS A 207 -7.51 15.71 14.39
C HIS A 207 -8.23 14.61 13.58
N ILE A 208 -7.77 13.35 13.69
CA ILE A 208 -8.44 12.21 13.06
C ILE A 208 -9.87 12.07 13.60
N ASN A 209 -10.08 12.12 14.91
CA ASN A 209 -11.40 11.99 15.50
C ASN A 209 -12.34 13.12 15.07
N ASP A 210 -11.84 14.36 15.03
CA ASP A 210 -12.60 15.50 14.55
C ASP A 210 -13.03 15.32 13.08
N LYS A 211 -12.14 14.84 12.20
CA LYS A 211 -12.45 14.56 10.79
C LYS A 211 -13.40 13.38 10.65
N TYR A 212 -13.15 12.28 11.36
CA TYR A 212 -13.96 11.07 11.28
C TYR A 212 -15.42 11.30 11.66
N SER A 213 -15.68 12.18 12.63
CA SER A 213 -17.04 12.54 13.04
C SER A 213 -17.89 13.21 11.94
N HIS A 214 -17.25 13.71 10.88
CA HIS A 214 -17.91 14.37 9.74
C HIS A 214 -18.02 13.47 8.50
N LEU A 215 -17.39 12.28 8.51
CA LEU A 215 -17.50 11.33 7.40
C LEU A 215 -18.87 10.67 7.36
N LYS A 216 -19.42 10.53 6.17
CA LYS A 216 -20.66 9.81 5.90
C LYS A 216 -20.38 8.69 4.91
N PHE A 217 -20.35 7.46 5.43
CA PHE A 217 -20.21 6.26 4.60
C PHE A 217 -21.58 5.65 4.25
N ASP A 218 -22.54 6.49 3.89
CA ASP A 218 -23.94 6.10 3.69
C ASP A 218 -24.17 5.15 2.49
N LYS A 219 -23.10 4.82 1.75
CA LYS A 219 -23.21 4.08 0.48
C LYS A 219 -22.66 2.65 0.52
N ILE A 220 -22.13 2.19 1.64
CA ILE A 220 -21.50 0.86 1.70
C ILE A 220 -22.28 -0.04 2.64
N SER A 221 -22.80 -1.14 2.08
CA SER A 221 -23.51 -2.19 2.84
C SER A 221 -22.59 -3.31 3.34
N ILE A 222 -21.28 -3.19 3.09
CA ILE A 222 -20.29 -4.19 3.46
C ILE A 222 -19.65 -3.82 4.81
N GLU A 223 -19.31 -4.82 5.61
CA GLU A 223 -18.50 -4.62 6.82
C GLU A 223 -17.12 -4.07 6.45
N TYR A 224 -16.73 -2.96 7.05
CA TYR A 224 -15.42 -2.35 6.83
C TYR A 224 -14.76 -1.90 8.12
N SER A 225 -13.43 -1.85 8.10
CA SER A 225 -12.62 -1.25 9.15
C SER A 225 -11.56 -0.31 8.57
N ILE A 226 -11.40 0.85 9.19
CA ILE A 226 -10.35 1.81 8.86
C ILE A 226 -9.46 1.94 10.09
N PHE A 227 -8.17 1.77 9.95
CA PHE A 227 -7.24 2.00 11.06
C PHE A 227 -6.03 2.80 10.62
N PHE A 228 -5.57 3.67 11.54
CA PHE A 228 -4.43 4.53 11.31
C PHE A 228 -3.19 3.98 11.99
N ILE A 229 -2.11 3.91 11.24
CA ILE A 229 -0.76 3.65 11.74
C ILE A 229 -0.05 5.00 11.74
N LEU A 230 0.08 5.62 12.93
CA LEU A 230 0.74 6.90 13.10
C LEU A 230 2.20 6.69 13.43
N MET A 231 3.08 7.21 12.60
CA MET A 231 4.52 7.06 12.75
C MET A 231 5.22 8.43 12.69
N PRO A 232 5.19 9.20 13.81
CA PRO A 232 5.99 10.41 13.90
C PRO A 232 7.48 10.07 13.96
N ILE A 233 8.26 10.81 13.20
CA ILE A 233 9.71 10.67 13.12
C ILE A 233 10.38 12.05 13.27
N GLU A 234 11.66 12.07 13.58
CA GLU A 234 12.40 13.30 13.81
C GLU A 234 12.41 14.22 12.58
N ASP A 235 12.71 13.66 11.39
CA ASP A 235 12.84 14.44 10.15
C ASP A 235 12.52 13.58 8.93
N VAL A 236 11.34 13.81 8.36
CA VAL A 236 10.84 13.15 7.15
C VAL A 236 11.72 13.47 5.93
N LYS A 237 12.13 14.72 5.80
CA LYS A 237 12.94 15.17 4.66
C LYS A 237 14.30 14.48 4.67
N LYS A 238 15.01 14.52 5.80
CA LYS A 238 16.31 13.86 5.98
C LYS A 238 16.20 12.35 5.78
N SER A 239 15.11 11.73 6.24
CA SER A 239 14.84 10.31 6.04
C SER A 239 14.77 9.95 4.56
N LYS A 240 14.01 10.72 3.77
CA LYS A 240 13.92 10.54 2.32
C LYS A 240 15.25 10.79 1.61
N GLU A 241 15.97 11.83 2.00
CA GLU A 241 17.29 12.17 1.43
C GLU A 241 18.31 11.04 1.65
N THR A 242 18.31 10.45 2.84
CA THR A 242 19.15 9.27 3.14
C THR A 242 18.82 8.08 2.23
N ILE A 243 17.54 7.78 2.04
CA ILE A 243 17.12 6.67 1.18
C ILE A 243 17.47 6.96 -0.29
N ILE A 244 17.27 8.20 -0.77
CA ILE A 244 17.66 8.62 -2.12
C ILE A 244 19.17 8.42 -2.32
N GLU A 245 19.97 8.83 -1.35
CA GLU A 245 21.44 8.66 -1.41
C GLU A 245 21.82 7.17 -1.54
N TRP A 246 21.19 6.29 -0.77
CA TRP A 246 21.41 4.84 -0.86
C TRP A 246 20.98 4.25 -2.21
N ILE A 247 19.84 4.70 -2.75
CA ILE A 247 19.37 4.29 -4.09
C ILE A 247 20.40 4.73 -5.16
N ASP A 248 20.82 5.99 -5.15
CA ASP A 248 21.70 6.55 -6.15
C ASP A 248 23.12 5.95 -6.08
N LYS A 249 23.60 5.63 -4.87
CA LYS A 249 24.87 4.94 -4.65
C LYS A 249 24.77 3.43 -4.82
N LYS A 250 23.59 2.87 -5.02
CA LYS A 250 23.32 1.43 -5.07
C LYS A 250 23.85 0.71 -3.84
N GLU A 251 23.56 1.26 -2.66
CA GLU A 251 24.01 0.71 -1.38
C GLU A 251 23.67 -0.79 -1.29
N PRO A 252 24.59 -1.64 -0.82
CA PRO A 252 24.33 -3.07 -0.69
C PRO A 252 23.13 -3.38 0.22
N LEU A 253 22.31 -4.35 -0.16
CA LEU A 253 21.28 -4.92 0.69
C LEU A 253 21.95 -5.75 1.79
N MET A 254 21.42 -5.71 3.01
CA MET A 254 21.89 -6.50 4.16
C MET A 254 20.98 -7.72 4.41
N LEU A 255 20.48 -8.28 3.33
CA LEU A 255 19.56 -9.43 3.37
C LEU A 255 20.28 -10.72 3.74
#